data_521a990931e5256516dab911b0325f05
#
_entry.id   521a990931e5256516dab911b0325f05
#
_cell.length_a   1.000
_cell.length_b   1.000
_cell.length_c   1.000
_cell.angle_alpha   90.00
_cell.angle_beta   90.00
_cell.angle_gamma   90.00
#
_symmetry.space_group_name_H-M   'P 1'
#
loop_
_entity.id
_entity.type
_entity.pdbx_description
1 polymer ?
#
loop_
_entity_poly.entity_id
_entity_poly.type
_entity_poly.pdbx_seq_one_letter_code
_entity_poly.pdbx_strand_id
1 'polypeptide(L)'
;MGVPRLDQYMKDEDSRRVMELIVSQQAFQRPYFIAMGTPDAYVAILRKAFDATMRDEQFLADAAKLRIDVSPLPGATVQELVQKFYATPKNIVEQGRRAIRP
;
A
#
# COMPACT_ATOMS: atom_id res chain seq x y z
N MET A 1 16.34 0.97 -19.46
CA MET A 1 15.28 0.27 -20.21
C MET A 1 13.95 0.61 -19.58
N GLY A 2 13.07 1.32 -20.27
CA GLY A 2 11.72 1.62 -19.74
C GLY A 2 10.84 0.41 -19.96
N VAL A 3 10.53 -0.32 -18.89
CA VAL A 3 9.50 -1.36 -18.94
C VAL A 3 8.15 -0.65 -18.98
N PRO A 4 7.28 -0.93 -19.97
CA PRO A 4 5.97 -0.28 -20.05
C PRO A 4 5.10 -0.69 -18.86
N ARG A 5 4.28 0.23 -18.38
CA ARG A 5 3.36 -0.02 -17.25
C ARG A 5 2.17 -0.84 -17.73
N LEU A 6 1.72 -1.77 -16.91
CA LEU A 6 0.58 -2.65 -17.23
C LEU A 6 -0.74 -1.89 -17.45
N ASP A 7 -0.93 -0.76 -16.77
CA ASP A 7 -2.11 0.09 -16.90
C ASP A 7 -2.30 0.65 -18.32
N GLN A 8 -1.22 0.79 -19.10
CA GLN A 8 -1.26 1.24 -20.49
C GLN A 8 -1.90 0.23 -21.45
N TYR A 9 -1.98 -1.02 -21.06
CA TYR A 9 -2.60 -2.09 -21.87
C TYR A 9 -4.06 -2.37 -21.50
N MET A 10 -4.59 -1.71 -20.48
CA MET A 10 -6.00 -1.88 -20.08
C MET A 10 -6.88 -1.06 -21.02
N LYS A 11 -7.79 -1.74 -21.73
CA LYS A 11 -8.63 -1.12 -22.76
C LYS A 11 -9.89 -0.47 -22.21
N ASP A 12 -10.34 -0.86 -21.03
CA ASP A 12 -11.55 -0.39 -20.39
C ASP A 12 -11.32 -0.08 -18.91
N GLU A 13 -12.23 0.71 -18.32
CA GLU A 13 -12.15 1.18 -16.94
C GLU A 13 -12.30 0.05 -15.93
N ASP A 14 -13.15 -0.94 -16.20
CA ASP A 14 -13.36 -2.07 -15.28
C ASP A 14 -12.10 -2.93 -15.18
N SER A 15 -11.47 -3.26 -16.31
CA SER A 15 -10.19 -3.98 -16.34
C SER A 15 -9.10 -3.22 -15.58
N ARG A 16 -9.06 -1.89 -15.69
CA ARG A 16 -8.12 -1.04 -14.94
C ARG A 16 -8.38 -1.12 -13.44
N ARG A 17 -9.63 -1.05 -13.00
CA ARG A 17 -10.02 -1.19 -11.58
C ARG A 17 -9.72 -2.57 -11.02
N VAL A 18 -9.95 -3.63 -11.79
CA VAL A 18 -9.60 -5.00 -11.40
C VAL A 18 -8.09 -5.12 -11.23
N MET A 19 -7.31 -4.62 -12.17
CA MET A 19 -5.85 -4.61 -12.09
C MET A 19 -5.37 -3.81 -10.85
N GLU A 20 -5.92 -2.62 -10.64
CA GLU A 20 -5.61 -1.80 -9.47
C GLU A 20 -5.90 -2.56 -8.17
N LEU A 21 -7.04 -3.24 -8.07
CA LEU A 21 -7.40 -4.05 -6.91
C LEU A 21 -6.39 -5.17 -6.64
N ILE A 22 -5.93 -5.87 -7.67
CA ILE A 22 -4.99 -7.00 -7.55
C ILE A 22 -3.59 -6.49 -7.20
N VAL A 23 -3.10 -5.45 -7.89
CA VAL A 23 -1.72 -4.94 -7.74
C VAL A 23 -1.54 -4.12 -6.47
N SER A 24 -2.60 -3.45 -6.02
CA SER A 24 -2.55 -2.58 -4.84
C SER A 24 -2.21 -3.30 -3.54
N GLN A 25 -2.36 -4.62 -3.47
CA GLN A 25 -1.88 -5.42 -2.34
C GLN A 25 -0.36 -5.27 -2.12
N GLN A 26 0.39 -4.94 -3.16
CA GLN A 26 1.84 -4.68 -3.06
C GLN A 26 2.16 -3.47 -2.17
N ALA A 27 1.24 -2.51 -2.04
CA ALA A 27 1.40 -1.36 -1.15
C ALA A 27 1.40 -1.75 0.34
N PHE A 28 0.92 -2.95 0.68
CA PHE A 28 0.79 -3.46 2.05
C PHE A 28 1.80 -4.56 2.38
N GLN A 29 2.97 -4.58 1.77
CA GLN A 29 3.92 -5.69 1.95
C GLN A 29 4.41 -5.86 3.40
N ARG A 30 4.58 -4.78 4.14
CA ARG A 30 5.08 -4.81 5.53
C ARG A 30 4.40 -3.72 6.37
N PRO A 31 3.09 -3.80 6.59
CA PRO A 31 2.37 -2.79 7.35
C PRO A 31 2.58 -2.99 8.85
N TYR A 32 2.62 -1.88 9.58
CA TYR A 32 2.53 -1.87 11.04
C TYR A 32 1.07 -1.68 11.45
N PHE A 33 0.61 -2.50 12.37
CA PHE A 33 -0.74 -2.45 12.91
C PHE A 33 -0.74 -2.09 14.38
N ILE A 34 -1.80 -1.43 14.81
CA ILE A 34 -2.09 -1.19 16.21
C ILE A 34 -3.48 -1.74 16.54
N ALA A 35 -3.73 -2.02 17.82
CA ALA A 35 -5.01 -2.56 18.27
C ALA A 35 -6.17 -1.60 17.93
N MET A 36 -7.30 -2.18 17.55
CA MET A 36 -8.53 -1.41 17.38
C MET A 36 -8.94 -0.76 18.70
N GLY A 37 -9.38 0.50 18.65
CA GLY A 37 -9.71 1.27 19.86
C GLY A 37 -8.52 1.96 20.51
N THR A 38 -7.31 1.89 19.95
CA THR A 38 -6.19 2.71 20.43
C THR A 38 -6.55 4.21 20.32
N PRO A 39 -6.41 5.00 21.40
CA PRO A 39 -6.73 6.43 21.36
C PRO A 39 -5.94 7.18 20.29
N ASP A 40 -6.59 8.13 19.61
CA ASP A 40 -6.01 8.90 18.49
C ASP A 40 -4.68 9.59 18.83
N ALA A 41 -4.52 10.03 20.08
CA ALA A 41 -3.27 10.62 20.56
C ALA A 41 -2.08 9.67 20.43
N TYR A 42 -2.26 8.38 20.77
CA TYR A 42 -1.21 7.38 20.62
C TYR A 42 -0.96 7.01 19.16
N VAL A 43 -2.03 6.96 18.35
CA VAL A 43 -1.90 6.76 16.90
C VAL A 43 -1.04 7.85 16.28
N ALA A 44 -1.29 9.12 16.65
CA ALA A 44 -0.52 10.27 16.16
C ALA A 44 0.95 10.21 16.57
N ILE A 45 1.25 9.84 17.82
CA ILE A 45 2.61 9.68 18.32
C ILE A 45 3.36 8.58 17.55
N LEU A 46 2.72 7.42 17.36
CA LEU A 46 3.33 6.28 16.64
C LEU A 46 3.58 6.60 15.17
N ARG A 47 2.64 7.27 14.50
CA ARG A 47 2.83 7.73 13.11
C ARG A 47 3.98 8.70 12.99
N LYS A 48 4.06 9.69 13.90
CA LYS A 48 5.17 10.66 13.92
C LYS A 48 6.51 9.98 14.17
N ALA A 49 6.57 9.03 15.09
CA ALA A 49 7.79 8.28 15.38
C ALA A 49 8.23 7.44 14.16
N PHE A 50 7.30 6.76 13.50
CA PHE A 50 7.56 6.02 12.27
C PHE A 50 8.13 6.94 11.18
N ASP A 51 7.45 8.05 10.89
CA ASP A 51 7.87 9.00 9.86
C ASP A 51 9.25 9.61 10.16
N ALA A 52 9.58 9.84 11.44
CA ALA A 52 10.89 10.31 11.87
C ALA A 52 11.97 9.24 11.64
N THR A 53 11.68 7.98 12.01
CA THR A 53 12.61 6.86 11.80
C THR A 53 12.92 6.65 10.32
N MET A 54 11.93 6.77 9.44
CA MET A 54 12.11 6.62 7.99
C MET A 54 12.96 7.73 7.34
N ARG A 55 13.24 8.80 8.07
CA ARG A 55 14.11 9.93 7.65
C ARG A 55 15.42 9.99 8.44
N ASP A 56 15.60 9.12 9.40
CA ASP A 56 16.81 9.08 10.23
C ASP A 56 18.01 8.64 9.39
N GLU A 57 19.08 9.44 9.45
CA GLU A 57 20.27 9.23 8.61
C GLU A 57 20.97 7.91 8.93
N GLN A 58 21.02 7.52 10.21
CA GLN A 58 21.67 6.28 10.63
C GLN A 58 20.86 5.06 10.20
N PHE A 59 19.52 5.13 10.35
CA PHE A 59 18.61 4.10 9.85
C PHE A 59 18.76 3.90 8.34
N LEU A 60 18.78 4.98 7.57
CA LEU A 60 18.92 4.92 6.11
C LEU A 60 20.30 4.38 5.70
N ALA A 61 21.37 4.75 6.40
CA ALA A 61 22.70 4.23 6.15
C ALA A 61 22.80 2.71 6.43
N ASP A 62 22.17 2.24 7.50
CA ASP A 62 22.16 0.81 7.84
C ASP A 62 21.28 0.01 6.86
N ALA A 63 20.14 0.54 6.45
CA ALA A 63 19.31 -0.06 5.40
C ALA A 63 20.10 -0.20 4.07
N ALA A 64 20.84 0.84 3.68
CA ALA A 64 21.66 0.82 2.48
C ALA A 64 22.75 -0.24 2.54
N LYS A 65 23.43 -0.42 3.68
CA LYS A 65 24.42 -1.49 3.89
C LYS A 65 23.80 -2.88 3.69
N LEU A 66 22.58 -3.04 4.12
CA LEU A 66 21.81 -4.29 3.98
C LEU A 66 21.13 -4.44 2.61
N ARG A 67 21.28 -3.45 1.71
CA ARG A 67 20.61 -3.37 0.41
C ARG A 67 19.07 -3.44 0.53
N ILE A 68 18.53 -2.85 1.57
CA ILE A 68 17.08 -2.73 1.78
C ILE A 68 16.64 -1.39 1.19
N ASP A 69 15.69 -1.44 0.26
CA ASP A 69 15.02 -0.24 -0.25
C ASP A 69 14.01 0.27 0.77
N VAL A 70 14.13 1.55 1.14
CA VAL A 70 13.26 2.21 2.11
C VAL A 70 12.30 3.12 1.35
N SER A 71 11.09 2.63 1.12
CA SER A 71 10.01 3.35 0.41
C SER A 71 8.77 3.43 1.32
N PRO A 72 8.77 4.28 2.35
CA PRO A 72 7.69 4.32 3.33
C PRO A 72 6.42 4.94 2.76
N LEU A 73 5.27 4.40 3.17
CA LEU A 73 3.97 5.03 3.00
C LEU A 73 3.50 5.61 4.33
N PRO A 74 3.09 6.89 4.37
CA PRO A 74 2.50 7.50 5.57
C PRO A 74 1.26 6.74 6.03
N GLY A 75 1.05 6.63 7.35
CA GLY A 75 -0.06 5.89 7.92
C GLY A 75 -1.45 6.40 7.49
N ALA A 76 -1.58 7.72 7.20
CA ALA A 76 -2.80 8.28 6.64
C ALA A 76 -3.09 7.73 5.24
N THR A 77 -2.07 7.70 4.36
CA THR A 77 -2.17 7.15 3.01
C THR A 77 -2.55 5.67 3.03
N VAL A 78 -1.96 4.89 3.95
CA VAL A 78 -2.31 3.47 4.12
C VAL A 78 -3.78 3.32 4.53
N GLN A 79 -4.26 4.16 5.45
CA GLN A 79 -5.65 4.15 5.89
C GLN A 79 -6.61 4.49 4.75
N GLU A 80 -6.31 5.49 3.93
CA GLU A 80 -7.10 5.84 2.74
C GLU A 80 -7.15 4.69 1.72
N LEU A 81 -6.03 4.01 1.49
CA LEU A 81 -5.97 2.83 0.62
C LEU A 81 -6.88 1.71 1.13
N VAL A 82 -6.85 1.43 2.44
CA VAL A 82 -7.73 0.42 3.05
C VAL A 82 -9.20 0.79 2.86
N GLN A 83 -9.56 2.06 3.11
CA GLN A 83 -10.93 2.54 2.89
C GLN A 83 -11.36 2.40 1.42
N LYS A 84 -10.48 2.74 0.48
CA LYS A 84 -10.74 2.58 -0.95
C LYS A 84 -11.00 1.11 -1.31
N PHE A 85 -10.25 0.15 -0.71
CA PHE A 85 -10.50 -1.27 -0.94
C PHE A 85 -11.87 -1.72 -0.46
N TYR A 86 -12.25 -1.33 0.74
CA TYR A 86 -13.58 -1.67 1.27
C TYR A 86 -14.72 -1.03 0.47
N ALA A 87 -14.47 0.12 -0.18
CA ALA A 87 -15.41 0.79 -1.06
C ALA A 87 -15.44 0.23 -2.49
N THR A 88 -14.62 -0.77 -2.83
CA THR A 88 -14.59 -1.35 -4.18
C THR A 88 -15.94 -1.97 -4.55
N PRO A 89 -16.53 -1.63 -5.71
CA PRO A 89 -17.79 -2.19 -6.16
C PRO A 89 -17.77 -3.72 -6.24
N LYS A 90 -18.86 -4.37 -5.86
CA LYS A 90 -18.96 -5.84 -5.82
C LYS A 90 -18.67 -6.51 -7.18
N ASN A 91 -19.09 -5.90 -8.28
CA ASN A 91 -18.82 -6.39 -9.63
C ASN A 91 -17.30 -6.43 -9.94
N ILE A 92 -16.55 -5.42 -9.50
CA ILE A 92 -15.08 -5.37 -9.67
C ILE A 92 -14.40 -6.43 -8.80
N VAL A 93 -14.86 -6.59 -7.56
CA VAL A 93 -14.35 -7.65 -6.66
C VAL A 93 -14.60 -9.04 -7.27
N GLU A 94 -15.77 -9.28 -7.84
CA GLU A 94 -16.11 -10.57 -8.45
C GLU A 94 -15.29 -10.83 -9.73
N GLN A 95 -15.08 -9.82 -10.55
CA GLN A 95 -14.18 -9.92 -11.72
C GLN A 95 -12.73 -10.24 -11.28
N GLY A 96 -12.22 -9.54 -10.25
CA GLY A 96 -10.91 -9.82 -9.67
C GLY A 96 -10.80 -11.25 -9.15
N ARG A 97 -11.83 -11.74 -8.44
CA ARG A 97 -11.89 -13.12 -7.95
C ARG A 97 -11.82 -14.15 -9.09
N ARG A 98 -12.49 -13.89 -10.20
CA ARG A 98 -12.44 -14.76 -11.37
C ARG A 98 -11.08 -14.74 -12.05
N ALA A 99 -10.44 -13.58 -12.10
CA ALA A 99 -9.13 -13.42 -12.75
C ALA A 99 -7.99 -14.15 -12.00
N ILE A 100 -8.11 -14.36 -10.68
CA ILE A 100 -7.09 -15.01 -9.85
C ILE A 100 -7.43 -16.47 -9.49
N ARG A 101 -8.60 -16.96 -9.88
CA ARG A 101 -8.93 -18.39 -9.73
C ARG A 101 -8.23 -19.19 -10.83
N PRO A 102 -7.57 -20.30 -10.46
CA PRO A 102 -6.99 -21.23 -11.43
C PRO A 102 -8.09 -21.91 -12.25
#